data_f39a7aba5fc851a4943f6fa97cca5ab7
#
_entry.id   f39a7aba5fc851a4943f6fa97cca5ab7
#
_cell.length_a   1.000
_cell.length_b   1.000
_cell.length_c   1.000
_cell.angle_alpha   90.00
_cell.angle_beta   90.00
_cell.angle_gamma   90.00
#
_symmetry.space_group_name_H-M   'P 1'
#
loop_
_entity.id
_entity.type
_entity.pdbx_description
1 polymer ?
#
loop_
_entity_poly.entity_id
_entity_poly.type
_entity_poly.pdbx_seq_one_letter_code
_entity_poly.pdbx_strand_id
1 'polypeptide(L)'
;MTRFFILYFCVNLINNLIHPVTPAYVESLNMPDYVFGLLFATMSFSNFLFSPFWGELSDRKGRVTVIRICMVGYAVGQFGFAACSNLAFILFFRFFAGIFSGGFLVTALAYISDMTEGHERTKCLSFFAALVTMAVSVGFFIGGFIGKINIYYTFMLQIPLLLIESFLFKILLPESLNAEKRIKDKIDFKKIMKIIDIEKGKDILTFPIIVFFIGVILTEFSRVGFNNSFNFYIKSALKLPPSYNGGIMGMIGILGLFANLTINMWLANKFDLRKIFPIILFTNSVMGVFVLFFNSKIFLFFAFSVLFYIFNAIYVPIQQSLFTKGQSSNYGLLSGYFNSAKSFGMITGSLFTGFIYEINKLLPFVAVTIVLILAGASYTYNYFQYKKIGS
;
A
#
# COMPACT_ATOMS: atom_id res chain seq x y z
N MET A 1 1.90 -4.08 24.37
CA MET A 1 2.31 -3.93 22.95
C MET A 1 2.59 -5.27 22.25
N THR A 2 3.34 -6.22 22.84
CA THR A 2 3.73 -7.48 22.16
C THR A 2 2.53 -8.27 21.60
N ARG A 3 1.46 -8.46 22.40
CA ARG A 3 0.23 -9.15 21.93
C ARG A 3 -0.40 -8.45 20.72
N PHE A 4 -0.44 -7.11 20.72
CA PHE A 4 -0.96 -6.34 19.60
C PHE A 4 -0.13 -6.56 18.33
N PHE A 5 1.19 -6.51 18.42
CA PHE A 5 2.07 -6.75 17.29
C PHE A 5 1.93 -8.15 16.69
N ILE A 6 1.81 -9.19 17.52
CA ILE A 6 1.61 -10.57 17.06
C ILE A 6 0.28 -10.69 16.31
N LEU A 7 -0.82 -10.25 16.91
CA LEU A 7 -2.14 -10.31 16.29
C LEU A 7 -2.20 -9.48 15.00
N TYR A 8 -1.63 -8.26 15.01
CA TYR A 8 -1.63 -7.43 13.81
C TYR A 8 -0.74 -7.98 12.69
N PHE A 9 0.33 -8.70 13.03
CA PHE A 9 1.10 -9.50 12.07
C PHE A 9 0.22 -10.55 11.41
N CYS A 10 -0.52 -11.33 12.20
CA CYS A 10 -1.45 -12.35 11.69
C CYS A 10 -2.52 -11.74 10.79
N VAL A 11 -3.13 -10.62 11.18
CA VAL A 11 -4.10 -9.90 10.35
C VAL A 11 -3.53 -9.53 8.98
N ASN A 12 -2.32 -8.93 8.93
CA ASN A 12 -1.71 -8.55 7.65
C ASN A 12 -1.31 -9.75 6.81
N LEU A 13 -0.81 -10.81 7.45
CA LEU A 13 -0.52 -12.08 6.78
C LEU A 13 -1.79 -12.64 6.12
N ILE A 14 -2.88 -12.76 6.89
CA ILE A 14 -4.17 -13.28 6.43
C ILE A 14 -4.74 -12.41 5.30
N ASN A 15 -4.70 -11.09 5.43
CA ASN A 15 -5.18 -10.16 4.40
C ASN A 15 -4.46 -10.34 3.06
N ASN A 16 -3.20 -10.74 3.08
CA ASN A 16 -2.38 -10.87 1.89
C ASN A 16 -2.35 -12.28 1.27
N LEU A 17 -3.04 -13.25 1.85
CA LEU A 17 -3.11 -14.62 1.32
C LEU A 17 -3.67 -14.69 -0.11
N ILE A 18 -4.68 -13.90 -0.43
CA ILE A 18 -5.37 -13.96 -1.73
C ILE A 18 -4.67 -13.21 -2.86
N HIS A 19 -3.76 -12.29 -2.55
CA HIS A 19 -3.15 -11.45 -3.58
C HIS A 19 -2.40 -12.25 -4.67
N PRO A 20 -1.59 -13.27 -4.35
CA PRO A 20 -0.89 -14.06 -5.37
C PRO A 20 -1.82 -14.91 -6.23
N VAL A 21 -3.02 -15.24 -5.74
CA VAL A 21 -4.01 -16.06 -6.48
C VAL A 21 -5.01 -15.21 -7.26
N THR A 22 -5.14 -13.92 -6.98
CA THR A 22 -6.10 -13.04 -7.67
C THR A 22 -5.95 -13.03 -9.19
N PRO A 23 -4.73 -13.02 -9.80
CA PRO A 23 -4.58 -13.15 -11.26
C PRO A 23 -5.17 -14.44 -11.81
N ALA A 24 -4.91 -15.56 -11.14
CA ALA A 24 -5.44 -16.88 -11.52
C ALA A 24 -6.97 -16.94 -11.37
N TYR A 25 -7.52 -16.26 -10.37
CA TYR A 25 -8.97 -16.14 -10.18
C TYR A 25 -9.64 -15.37 -11.32
N VAL A 26 -9.10 -14.21 -11.71
CA VAL A 26 -9.60 -13.40 -12.84
C VAL A 26 -9.58 -14.22 -14.14
N GLU A 27 -8.47 -14.94 -14.41
CA GLU A 27 -8.33 -15.80 -15.59
C GLU A 27 -9.35 -16.97 -15.56
N SER A 28 -9.59 -17.59 -14.39
CA SER A 28 -10.56 -18.69 -14.26
C SER A 28 -12.01 -18.29 -14.55
N LEU A 29 -12.32 -17.01 -14.44
CA LEU A 29 -13.63 -16.44 -14.76
C LEU A 29 -13.72 -15.94 -16.23
N ASN A 30 -12.69 -16.17 -17.04
CA ASN A 30 -12.59 -15.68 -18.43
C ASN A 30 -12.83 -14.17 -18.56
N MET A 31 -12.41 -13.38 -17.58
CA MET A 31 -12.55 -11.93 -17.59
C MET A 31 -11.41 -11.28 -18.36
N PRO A 32 -11.66 -10.11 -19.00
CA PRO A 32 -10.63 -9.33 -19.66
C PRO A 32 -9.47 -8.95 -18.72
N ASP A 33 -8.27 -8.82 -19.27
CA ASP A 33 -7.04 -8.57 -18.51
C ASP A 33 -7.10 -7.27 -17.67
N TYR A 34 -7.79 -6.21 -18.16
CA TYR A 34 -7.94 -4.94 -17.44
C TYR A 34 -8.70 -5.06 -16.11
N VAL A 35 -9.52 -6.10 -15.95
CA VAL A 35 -10.31 -6.32 -14.72
C VAL A 35 -9.39 -6.42 -13.49
N PHE A 36 -8.21 -7.01 -13.64
CA PHE A 36 -7.25 -7.10 -12.55
C PHE A 36 -6.88 -5.71 -11.99
N GLY A 37 -6.55 -4.76 -12.86
CA GLY A 37 -6.28 -3.36 -12.47
C GLY A 37 -7.50 -2.68 -11.85
N LEU A 38 -8.69 -2.92 -12.42
CA LEU A 38 -9.96 -2.37 -11.94
C LEU A 38 -10.30 -2.86 -10.52
N LEU A 39 -10.04 -4.14 -10.21
CA LEU A 39 -10.26 -4.70 -8.86
C LEU A 39 -9.42 -3.99 -7.79
N PHE A 40 -8.14 -3.74 -8.08
CA PHE A 40 -7.25 -3.03 -7.16
C PHE A 40 -7.60 -1.55 -7.04
N ALA A 41 -7.94 -0.90 -8.15
CA ALA A 41 -8.35 0.51 -8.15
C ALA A 41 -9.63 0.72 -7.36
N THR A 42 -10.64 -0.14 -7.54
CA THR A 42 -11.92 -0.09 -6.82
C THR A 42 -11.70 -0.22 -5.31
N MET A 43 -10.87 -1.17 -4.89
CA MET A 43 -10.54 -1.38 -3.49
C MET A 43 -9.74 -0.21 -2.91
N SER A 44 -8.77 0.33 -3.66
CA SER A 44 -7.97 1.49 -3.22
C SER A 44 -8.81 2.75 -3.12
N PHE A 45 -9.75 2.94 -4.05
CA PHE A 45 -10.68 4.08 -4.03
C PHE A 45 -11.59 4.07 -2.81
N SER A 46 -12.24 2.94 -2.53
CA SER A 46 -13.10 2.84 -1.35
C SER A 46 -12.30 2.92 -0.04
N ASN A 47 -11.12 2.32 0.03
CA ASN A 47 -10.21 2.45 1.15
C ASN A 47 -9.87 3.94 1.43
N PHE A 48 -9.48 4.67 0.40
CA PHE A 48 -9.19 6.11 0.50
C PHE A 48 -10.40 6.90 1.01
N LEU A 49 -11.56 6.66 0.43
CA LEU A 49 -12.79 7.39 0.75
C LEU A 49 -13.24 7.18 2.20
N PHE A 50 -13.11 5.96 2.72
CA PHE A 50 -13.63 5.58 4.02
C PHE A 50 -12.59 5.56 5.16
N SER A 51 -11.30 5.69 4.87
CA SER A 51 -10.25 5.74 5.91
C SER A 51 -10.49 6.83 6.97
N PRO A 52 -10.87 8.09 6.64
CA PRO A 52 -11.18 9.12 7.63
C PRO A 52 -12.39 8.76 8.50
N PHE A 53 -13.41 8.12 7.93
CA PHE A 53 -14.57 7.65 8.68
C PHE A 53 -14.17 6.65 9.78
N TRP A 54 -13.29 5.69 9.45
CA TRP A 54 -12.82 4.71 10.41
C TRP A 54 -11.95 5.34 11.51
N GLY A 55 -11.14 6.35 11.19
CA GLY A 55 -10.41 7.15 12.17
C GLY A 55 -11.36 7.77 13.19
N GLU A 56 -12.32 8.55 12.72
CA GLU A 56 -13.34 9.21 13.52
C GLU A 56 -14.18 8.21 14.34
N LEU A 57 -14.60 7.09 13.71
CA LEU A 57 -15.36 6.06 14.42
C LEU A 57 -14.53 5.41 15.53
N SER A 58 -13.22 5.25 15.32
CA SER A 58 -12.34 4.66 16.31
C SER A 58 -12.11 5.57 17.54
N ASP A 59 -12.17 6.90 17.33
CA ASP A 59 -12.15 7.89 18.43
C ASP A 59 -13.41 7.88 19.28
N ARG A 60 -14.50 7.31 18.76
CA ARG A 60 -15.81 7.23 19.44
C ARG A 60 -16.10 5.87 20.05
N LYS A 61 -15.82 4.81 19.32
CA LYS A 61 -16.19 3.43 19.69
C LYS A 61 -15.04 2.64 20.32
N GLY A 62 -13.82 3.15 20.19
CA GLY A 62 -12.60 2.48 20.64
C GLY A 62 -11.87 1.79 19.50
N ARG A 63 -10.54 1.64 19.67
CA ARG A 63 -9.62 1.13 18.64
C ARG A 63 -9.83 -0.34 18.35
N VAL A 64 -9.84 -1.16 19.40
CA VAL A 64 -10.01 -2.63 19.28
C VAL A 64 -11.37 -2.95 18.66
N THR A 65 -12.41 -2.27 19.10
CA THR A 65 -13.78 -2.46 18.57
C THR A 65 -13.85 -2.20 17.08
N VAL A 66 -13.24 -1.10 16.59
CA VAL A 66 -13.29 -0.73 15.17
C VAL A 66 -12.44 -1.67 14.31
N ILE A 67 -11.23 -2.06 14.75
CA ILE A 67 -10.44 -3.06 14.02
C ILE A 67 -11.23 -4.36 13.82
N ARG A 68 -11.95 -4.82 14.85
CA ARG A 68 -12.78 -6.02 14.79
C ARG A 68 -13.92 -5.90 13.79
N ILE A 69 -14.62 -4.79 13.80
CA ILE A 69 -15.69 -4.50 12.81
C ILE A 69 -15.09 -4.54 11.38
N CYS A 70 -13.91 -3.94 11.21
CA CYS A 70 -13.22 -3.95 9.92
C CYS A 70 -12.84 -5.36 9.47
N MET A 71 -12.36 -6.24 10.38
CA MET A 71 -12.06 -7.64 10.05
C MET A 71 -13.30 -8.40 9.57
N VAL A 72 -14.41 -8.27 10.29
CA VAL A 72 -15.67 -8.96 9.92
C VAL A 72 -16.18 -8.42 8.58
N GLY A 73 -16.25 -7.11 8.40
CA GLY A 73 -16.70 -6.52 7.14
C GLY A 73 -15.81 -6.88 5.96
N TYR A 74 -14.48 -6.91 6.17
CA TYR A 74 -13.54 -7.34 5.15
C TYR A 74 -13.73 -8.83 4.80
N ALA A 75 -13.93 -9.71 5.79
CA ALA A 75 -14.22 -11.12 5.57
C ALA A 75 -15.50 -11.33 4.73
N VAL A 76 -16.57 -10.58 5.01
CA VAL A 76 -17.81 -10.58 4.21
C VAL A 76 -17.54 -10.13 2.77
N GLY A 77 -16.76 -9.06 2.59
CA GLY A 77 -16.37 -8.59 1.26
C GLY A 77 -15.57 -9.63 0.47
N GLN A 78 -14.64 -10.31 1.13
CA GLN A 78 -13.83 -11.38 0.51
C GLN A 78 -14.66 -12.63 0.20
N PHE A 79 -15.63 -12.97 1.06
CA PHE A 79 -16.56 -14.05 0.77
C PHE A 79 -17.38 -13.76 -0.49
N GLY A 80 -17.99 -12.57 -0.58
CA GLY A 80 -18.75 -12.19 -1.77
C GLY A 80 -17.89 -12.11 -3.03
N PHE A 81 -16.65 -11.63 -2.91
CA PHE A 81 -15.70 -11.62 -4.02
C PHE A 81 -15.41 -13.04 -4.53
N ALA A 82 -15.20 -14.02 -3.64
CA ALA A 82 -14.93 -15.41 -4.01
C ALA A 82 -16.15 -16.17 -4.53
N ALA A 83 -17.36 -15.78 -4.09
CA ALA A 83 -18.61 -16.47 -4.41
C ALA A 83 -19.27 -16.00 -5.72
N CYS A 84 -18.86 -14.84 -6.26
CA CYS A 84 -19.47 -14.24 -7.43
C CYS A 84 -18.64 -14.48 -8.70
N SER A 85 -19.33 -14.69 -9.83
CA SER A 85 -18.71 -14.76 -11.16
C SER A 85 -19.07 -13.56 -12.04
N ASN A 86 -20.08 -12.77 -11.69
CA ASN A 86 -20.46 -11.57 -12.42
C ASN A 86 -19.59 -10.38 -12.03
N LEU A 87 -19.04 -9.66 -13.03
CA LEU A 87 -18.12 -8.55 -12.84
C LEU A 87 -18.70 -7.43 -11.93
N ALA A 88 -19.98 -7.08 -12.08
CA ALA A 88 -20.60 -6.03 -11.30
C ALA A 88 -20.65 -6.39 -9.80
N PHE A 89 -21.02 -7.62 -9.47
CA PHE A 89 -21.00 -8.10 -8.07
C PHE A 89 -19.59 -8.24 -7.52
N ILE A 90 -18.62 -8.70 -8.33
CA ILE A 90 -17.21 -8.75 -7.97
C ILE A 90 -16.69 -7.37 -7.62
N LEU A 91 -16.97 -6.35 -8.44
CA LEU A 91 -16.59 -4.97 -8.16
C LEU A 91 -17.30 -4.40 -6.93
N PHE A 92 -18.59 -4.72 -6.75
CA PHE A 92 -19.32 -4.34 -5.55
C PHE A 92 -18.66 -4.90 -4.28
N PHE A 93 -18.34 -6.19 -4.24
CA PHE A 93 -17.69 -6.81 -3.09
C PHE A 93 -16.24 -6.35 -2.90
N ARG A 94 -15.54 -5.99 -3.97
CA ARG A 94 -14.22 -5.35 -3.88
C ARG A 94 -14.30 -3.93 -3.32
N PHE A 95 -15.30 -3.15 -3.73
CA PHE A 95 -15.59 -1.85 -3.13
C PHE A 95 -15.93 -2.01 -1.65
N PHE A 96 -16.81 -2.94 -1.32
CA PHE A 96 -17.20 -3.24 0.06
C PHE A 96 -16.00 -3.68 0.92
N ALA A 97 -15.16 -4.60 0.45
CA ALA A 97 -13.93 -4.99 1.13
C ALA A 97 -12.99 -3.80 1.34
N GLY A 98 -12.86 -2.92 0.35
CA GLY A 98 -12.04 -1.71 0.42
C GLY A 98 -12.52 -0.73 1.48
N ILE A 99 -13.83 -0.56 1.69
CA ILE A 99 -14.39 0.24 2.80
C ILE A 99 -13.76 -0.20 4.13
N PHE A 100 -13.80 -1.48 4.42
CA PHE A 100 -13.33 -2.00 5.71
C PHE A 100 -11.81 -2.10 5.80
N SER A 101 -11.12 -2.34 4.69
CA SER A 101 -9.64 -2.39 4.69
C SER A 101 -9.01 -1.05 5.09
N GLY A 102 -9.66 0.08 4.81
CA GLY A 102 -9.23 1.42 5.20
C GLY A 102 -9.11 1.62 6.72
N GLY A 103 -9.90 0.88 7.49
CA GLY A 103 -9.88 0.98 8.95
C GLY A 103 -8.69 0.30 9.63
N PHE A 104 -8.07 -0.71 9.00
CA PHE A 104 -6.99 -1.48 9.64
C PHE A 104 -5.80 -0.60 10.03
N LEU A 105 -5.22 0.08 9.06
CA LEU A 105 -3.99 0.85 9.28
C LEU A 105 -4.23 2.07 10.15
N VAL A 106 -5.29 2.82 9.88
CA VAL A 106 -5.61 4.07 10.61
C VAL A 106 -5.82 3.77 12.08
N THR A 107 -6.62 2.74 12.39
CA THR A 107 -6.94 2.38 13.78
C THR A 107 -5.74 1.74 14.49
N ALA A 108 -4.90 0.97 13.79
CA ALA A 108 -3.69 0.40 14.36
C ALA A 108 -2.66 1.47 14.75
N LEU A 109 -2.46 2.47 13.89
CA LEU A 109 -1.57 3.60 14.20
C LEU A 109 -2.08 4.40 15.40
N ALA A 110 -3.40 4.61 15.49
CA ALA A 110 -4.02 5.25 16.64
C ALA A 110 -3.83 4.42 17.92
N TYR A 111 -4.04 3.09 17.88
CA TYR A 111 -3.79 2.20 19.03
C TYR A 111 -2.36 2.31 19.55
N ILE A 112 -1.35 2.27 18.64
CA ILE A 112 0.05 2.43 19.02
C ILE A 112 0.28 3.81 19.64
N SER A 113 -0.28 4.86 19.08
CA SER A 113 -0.13 6.24 19.57
C SER A 113 -0.78 6.46 20.93
N ASP A 114 -1.89 5.77 21.23
CA ASP A 114 -2.54 5.82 22.53
C ASP A 114 -1.72 5.11 23.62
N MET A 115 -0.97 4.07 23.26
CA MET A 115 -0.24 3.19 24.17
C MET A 115 1.22 3.55 24.37
N THR A 116 1.75 4.54 23.63
CA THR A 116 3.17 4.90 23.64
C THR A 116 3.37 6.40 23.52
N GLU A 117 4.48 6.92 24.09
CA GLU A 117 4.83 8.34 24.09
C GLU A 117 6.26 8.59 23.61
N GLY A 118 6.54 9.80 23.13
CA GLY A 118 7.87 10.29 22.81
C GLY A 118 8.71 9.35 21.93
N HIS A 119 9.90 9.02 22.40
CA HIS A 119 10.85 8.16 21.67
C HIS A 119 10.37 6.71 21.53
N GLU A 120 9.64 6.19 22.51
CA GLU A 120 9.07 4.84 22.45
C GLU A 120 8.05 4.72 21.32
N ARG A 121 7.20 5.74 21.12
CA ARG A 121 6.25 5.79 20.01
C ARG A 121 6.96 5.64 18.66
N THR A 122 8.05 6.38 18.46
CA THR A 122 8.83 6.31 17.22
C THR A 122 9.40 4.92 16.98
N LYS A 123 9.95 4.27 18.03
CA LYS A 123 10.44 2.89 17.95
C LYS A 123 9.32 1.91 17.59
N CYS A 124 8.18 2.01 18.27
CA CYS A 124 7.02 1.14 18.03
C CYS A 124 6.46 1.30 16.60
N LEU A 125 6.36 2.53 16.09
CA LEU A 125 5.90 2.79 14.71
C LEU A 125 6.89 2.24 13.66
N SER A 126 8.20 2.37 13.90
CA SER A 126 9.22 1.80 13.01
C SER A 126 9.18 0.28 13.01
N PHE A 127 9.06 -0.33 14.19
CA PHE A 127 8.90 -1.78 14.32
C PHE A 127 7.61 -2.28 13.64
N PHE A 128 6.51 -1.56 13.83
CA PHE A 128 5.22 -1.84 13.20
C PHE A 128 5.32 -1.83 11.66
N ALA A 129 5.98 -0.85 11.07
CA ALA A 129 6.17 -0.78 9.62
C ALA A 129 6.97 -1.98 9.07
N ALA A 130 8.05 -2.38 9.77
CA ALA A 130 8.83 -3.56 9.43
C ALA A 130 8.00 -4.85 9.54
N LEU A 131 7.23 -4.98 10.62
CA LEU A 131 6.35 -6.11 10.90
C LEU A 131 5.26 -6.26 9.83
N VAL A 132 4.62 -5.16 9.42
CA VAL A 132 3.61 -5.16 8.34
C VAL A 132 4.24 -5.63 7.03
N THR A 133 5.42 -5.12 6.67
CA THR A 133 6.12 -5.52 5.45
C THR A 133 6.44 -7.01 5.45
N MET A 134 6.93 -7.53 6.57
CA MET A 134 7.21 -8.96 6.74
C MET A 134 5.93 -9.80 6.64
N ALA A 135 4.85 -9.39 7.30
CA ALA A 135 3.57 -10.10 7.28
C ALA A 135 2.97 -10.18 5.88
N VAL A 136 3.04 -9.08 5.10
CA VAL A 136 2.63 -9.04 3.69
C VAL A 136 3.39 -10.10 2.89
N SER A 137 4.71 -10.14 3.02
CA SER A 137 5.57 -11.07 2.27
C SER A 137 5.31 -12.54 2.62
N VAL A 138 5.14 -12.83 3.92
CA VAL A 138 4.80 -14.18 4.40
C VAL A 138 3.39 -14.58 3.91
N GLY A 139 2.43 -13.64 3.93
CA GLY A 139 1.08 -13.85 3.39
C GLY A 139 1.08 -14.19 1.90
N PHE A 140 1.83 -13.44 1.09
CA PHE A 140 2.01 -13.75 -0.34
C PHE A 140 2.64 -15.13 -0.54
N PHE A 141 3.69 -15.45 0.22
CA PHE A 141 4.37 -16.74 0.12
C PHE A 141 3.41 -17.90 0.42
N ILE A 142 2.76 -17.89 1.57
CA ILE A 142 1.81 -18.94 1.99
C ILE A 142 0.64 -19.02 1.01
N GLY A 143 0.03 -17.88 0.66
CA GLY A 143 -1.09 -17.81 -0.26
C GLY A 143 -0.77 -18.34 -1.65
N GLY A 144 0.44 -18.06 -2.16
CA GLY A 144 0.90 -18.58 -3.45
C GLY A 144 1.06 -20.10 -3.45
N PHE A 145 1.59 -20.69 -2.37
CA PHE A 145 1.72 -22.14 -2.25
C PHE A 145 0.39 -22.85 -2.09
N ILE A 146 -0.53 -22.30 -1.27
CA ILE A 146 -1.89 -22.83 -1.14
C ILE A 146 -2.63 -22.75 -2.49
N GLY A 147 -2.51 -21.59 -3.16
CA GLY A 147 -3.14 -21.35 -4.45
C GLY A 147 -2.61 -22.21 -5.60
N LYS A 148 -1.41 -22.79 -5.48
CA LYS A 148 -0.91 -23.81 -6.41
C LYS A 148 -1.74 -25.11 -6.34
N ILE A 149 -2.27 -25.45 -5.17
CA ILE A 149 -3.12 -26.62 -4.99
C ILE A 149 -4.54 -26.32 -5.51
N ASN A 150 -5.15 -25.26 -4.99
CA ASN A 150 -6.45 -24.76 -5.44
C ASN A 150 -6.60 -23.29 -5.00
N ILE A 151 -6.94 -22.41 -5.96
CA ILE A 151 -7.12 -20.98 -5.72
C ILE A 151 -8.20 -20.69 -4.67
N TYR A 152 -9.26 -21.49 -4.62
CA TYR A 152 -10.36 -21.31 -3.67
C TYR A 152 -9.98 -21.64 -2.22
N TYR A 153 -8.99 -22.50 -2.00
CA TYR A 153 -8.51 -22.80 -0.64
C TYR A 153 -7.94 -21.58 0.08
N THR A 154 -7.32 -20.65 -0.65
CA THR A 154 -6.86 -19.38 -0.09
C THR A 154 -7.98 -18.52 0.45
N PHE A 155 -9.11 -18.45 -0.27
CA PHE A 155 -10.30 -17.72 0.19
C PHE A 155 -10.96 -18.43 1.37
N MET A 156 -11.14 -19.77 1.27
CA MET A 156 -11.73 -20.59 2.34
C MET A 156 -10.93 -20.51 3.64
N LEU A 157 -9.60 -20.37 3.56
CA LEU A 157 -8.75 -20.20 4.73
C LEU A 157 -8.79 -18.77 5.27
N GLN A 158 -8.75 -17.76 4.39
CA GLN A 158 -8.72 -16.36 4.79
C GLN A 158 -9.94 -15.94 5.61
N ILE A 159 -11.14 -16.33 5.17
CA ILE A 159 -12.40 -15.87 5.77
C ILE A 159 -12.53 -16.32 7.25
N PRO A 160 -12.43 -17.62 7.60
CA PRO A 160 -12.54 -18.04 8.99
C PRO A 160 -11.38 -17.52 9.84
N LEU A 161 -10.16 -17.40 9.30
CA LEU A 161 -9.04 -16.84 10.04
C LEU A 161 -9.29 -15.38 10.42
N LEU A 162 -9.88 -14.54 9.55
CA LEU A 162 -10.24 -13.17 9.88
C LEU A 162 -11.30 -13.10 11.00
N LEU A 163 -12.26 -14.01 11.00
CA LEU A 163 -13.27 -14.07 12.06
C LEU A 163 -12.67 -14.53 13.39
N ILE A 164 -11.78 -15.52 13.37
CA ILE A 164 -11.02 -15.97 14.54
C ILE A 164 -10.16 -14.82 15.08
N GLU A 165 -9.42 -14.12 14.22
CA GLU A 165 -8.62 -12.96 14.61
C GLU A 165 -9.48 -11.84 15.22
N SER A 166 -10.64 -11.54 14.66
CA SER A 166 -11.58 -10.57 15.25
C SER A 166 -12.00 -10.98 16.67
N PHE A 167 -12.17 -12.27 16.92
CA PHE A 167 -12.49 -12.79 18.24
C PHE A 167 -11.28 -12.73 19.20
N LEU A 168 -10.08 -13.09 18.72
CA LEU A 168 -8.84 -12.98 19.50
C LEU A 168 -8.52 -11.54 19.89
N PHE A 169 -8.74 -10.58 19.01
CA PHE A 169 -8.60 -9.16 19.35
C PHE A 169 -9.50 -8.74 20.53
N LYS A 170 -10.74 -9.27 20.59
CA LYS A 170 -11.65 -8.99 21.72
C LYS A 170 -11.13 -9.52 23.05
N ILE A 171 -10.54 -10.71 23.04
CA ILE A 171 -10.16 -11.39 24.29
C ILE A 171 -8.79 -10.98 24.76
N LEU A 172 -7.83 -10.79 23.84
CA LEU A 172 -6.41 -10.66 24.16
C LEU A 172 -5.93 -9.21 24.26
N LEU A 173 -6.69 -8.24 23.70
CA LEU A 173 -6.28 -6.84 23.69
C LEU A 173 -7.18 -5.98 24.56
N PRO A 174 -6.62 -5.18 25.45
CA PRO A 174 -7.35 -4.12 26.14
C PRO A 174 -7.66 -3.00 25.14
N GLU A 175 -8.78 -2.31 25.36
CA GLU A 175 -9.08 -1.09 24.62
C GLU A 175 -8.08 0.02 25.03
N SER A 176 -7.44 0.67 24.06
CA SER A 176 -6.45 1.71 24.32
C SER A 176 -7.08 3.06 24.64
N LEU A 177 -8.27 3.32 24.10
CA LEU A 177 -8.98 4.57 24.28
C LEU A 177 -9.91 4.50 25.49
N ASN A 178 -9.57 5.22 26.56
CA ASN A 178 -10.41 5.34 27.75
C ASN A 178 -11.79 5.89 27.41
N ALA A 179 -12.85 5.36 28.07
CA ALA A 179 -14.23 5.75 27.81
C ALA A 179 -14.49 7.26 27.97
N GLU A 180 -13.77 7.89 28.90
CA GLU A 180 -13.84 9.35 29.17
C GLU A 180 -13.26 10.20 28.05
N LYS A 181 -12.25 9.68 27.32
CA LYS A 181 -11.61 10.38 26.20
C LYS A 181 -12.34 10.18 24.88
N ARG A 182 -13.40 9.37 24.84
CA ARG A 182 -14.19 9.13 23.62
C ARG A 182 -15.00 10.36 23.23
N ILE A 183 -14.97 10.69 21.95
CA ILE A 183 -15.81 11.77 21.40
C ILE A 183 -17.28 11.36 21.51
N LYS A 184 -18.12 12.18 22.16
CA LYS A 184 -19.54 11.89 22.39
C LYS A 184 -20.48 12.52 21.35
N ASP A 185 -19.97 13.48 20.57
CA ASP A 185 -20.78 14.19 19.56
C ASP A 185 -21.20 13.27 18.41
N LYS A 186 -22.26 13.65 17.69
CA LYS A 186 -22.72 12.90 16.51
C LYS A 186 -21.69 12.95 15.39
N ILE A 187 -21.61 11.87 14.61
CA ILE A 187 -20.75 11.78 13.42
C ILE A 187 -21.29 12.78 12.38
N ASP A 188 -20.46 13.74 12.00
CA ASP A 188 -20.75 14.64 10.88
C ASP A 188 -20.06 14.11 9.62
N PHE A 189 -20.83 13.37 8.82
CA PHE A 189 -20.35 12.81 7.56
C PHE A 189 -19.86 13.90 6.57
N LYS A 190 -20.47 15.09 6.57
CA LYS A 190 -20.03 16.18 5.69
C LYS A 190 -18.63 16.67 6.06
N LYS A 191 -18.35 16.74 7.37
CA LYS A 191 -17.02 17.13 7.87
C LYS A 191 -15.96 16.06 7.60
N ILE A 192 -16.32 14.79 7.76
CA ILE A 192 -15.41 13.65 7.50
C ILE A 192 -15.11 13.53 6.01
N MET A 193 -16.10 13.68 5.15
CA MET A 193 -15.95 13.58 3.69
C MET A 193 -15.29 14.81 3.06
N LYS A 194 -15.05 15.89 3.81
CA LYS A 194 -14.14 16.98 3.43
C LYS A 194 -12.67 16.53 3.52
N ILE A 195 -12.31 15.50 2.76
CA ILE A 195 -10.99 14.86 2.75
C ILE A 195 -9.89 15.88 2.40
N ILE A 196 -10.24 16.89 1.62
CA ILE A 196 -9.32 17.94 1.17
C ILE A 196 -9.99 19.30 1.46
N ASP A 197 -9.53 20.00 2.47
CA ASP A 197 -9.93 21.39 2.70
C ASP A 197 -9.05 22.32 1.85
N ILE A 198 -9.45 22.50 0.58
CA ILE A 198 -8.70 23.29 -0.41
C ILE A 198 -8.62 24.75 0.04
N GLU A 199 -9.62 25.29 0.73
CA GLU A 199 -9.61 26.68 1.17
C GLU A 199 -8.51 26.94 2.20
N LYS A 200 -8.35 26.06 3.19
CA LYS A 200 -7.26 26.15 4.16
C LYS A 200 -5.90 25.83 3.58
N GLY A 201 -5.85 25.17 2.44
CA GLY A 201 -4.61 24.78 1.77
C GLY A 201 -3.99 25.88 0.91
N LYS A 202 -4.74 26.90 0.48
CA LYS A 202 -4.27 27.94 -0.47
C LYS A 202 -3.00 28.63 -0.02
N ASP A 203 -2.90 28.96 1.26
CA ASP A 203 -1.75 29.70 1.81
C ASP A 203 -0.53 28.77 2.09
N ILE A 204 -0.75 27.46 2.12
CA ILE A 204 0.27 26.47 2.49
C ILE A 204 0.84 25.78 1.25
N LEU A 205 0.03 25.62 0.20
CA LEU A 205 0.40 24.91 -1.03
C LEU A 205 1.25 25.80 -1.94
N THR A 206 2.49 26.04 -1.53
CA THR A 206 3.48 26.70 -2.39
C THR A 206 3.83 25.84 -3.60
N PHE A 207 4.33 26.44 -4.67
CA PHE A 207 4.69 25.74 -5.89
C PHE A 207 5.66 24.55 -5.66
N PRO A 208 6.72 24.66 -4.83
CA PRO A 208 7.57 23.51 -4.50
C PRO A 208 6.84 22.37 -3.79
N ILE A 209 5.87 22.69 -2.93
CA ILE A 209 5.04 21.68 -2.24
C ILE A 209 4.12 20.94 -3.23
N ILE A 210 3.52 21.69 -4.18
CA ILE A 210 2.71 21.09 -5.25
C ILE A 210 3.56 20.15 -6.11
N VAL A 211 4.75 20.56 -6.51
CA VAL A 211 5.67 19.73 -7.30
C VAL A 211 6.10 18.49 -6.50
N PHE A 212 6.30 18.61 -5.18
CA PHE A 212 6.56 17.46 -4.32
C PHE A 212 5.38 16.47 -4.33
N PHE A 213 4.14 16.94 -4.21
CA PHE A 213 2.96 16.06 -4.25
C PHE A 213 2.73 15.43 -5.62
N ILE A 214 3.03 16.15 -6.71
CA ILE A 214 3.05 15.54 -8.06
C ILE A 214 4.06 14.38 -8.08
N GLY A 215 5.26 14.58 -7.55
CA GLY A 215 6.24 13.51 -7.40
C GLY A 215 5.73 12.32 -6.59
N VAL A 216 4.97 12.55 -5.51
CA VAL A 216 4.31 11.48 -4.72
C VAL A 216 3.30 10.71 -5.58
N ILE A 217 2.45 11.39 -6.33
CA ILE A 217 1.48 10.76 -7.25
C ILE A 217 2.20 9.87 -8.25
N LEU A 218 3.25 10.38 -8.89
CA LEU A 218 4.01 9.66 -9.92
C LEU A 218 4.74 8.43 -9.35
N THR A 219 5.34 8.53 -8.17
CA THR A 219 6.00 7.39 -7.51
C THR A 219 5.02 6.30 -7.10
N GLU A 220 3.86 6.66 -6.55
CA GLU A 220 2.83 5.69 -6.17
C GLU A 220 2.13 5.06 -7.38
N PHE A 221 1.89 5.84 -8.44
CA PHE A 221 1.45 5.33 -9.75
C PHE A 221 2.39 4.23 -10.23
N SER A 222 3.70 4.51 -10.25
CA SER A 222 4.70 3.56 -10.74
C SER A 222 4.81 2.34 -9.85
N ARG A 223 4.80 2.52 -8.53
CA ARG A 223 4.92 1.43 -7.57
C ARG A 223 3.76 0.44 -7.66
N VAL A 224 2.53 0.95 -7.68
CA VAL A 224 1.32 0.11 -7.73
C VAL A 224 1.10 -0.42 -9.14
N GLY A 225 1.32 0.39 -10.16
CA GLY A 225 1.25 -0.02 -11.56
C GLY A 225 2.21 -1.17 -11.88
N PHE A 226 3.47 -1.07 -11.44
CA PHE A 226 4.43 -2.16 -11.59
C PHE A 226 3.99 -3.42 -10.84
N ASN A 227 3.60 -3.27 -9.58
CA ASN A 227 3.17 -4.40 -8.76
C ASN A 227 2.00 -5.17 -9.37
N ASN A 228 0.98 -4.46 -9.82
CA ASN A 228 -0.20 -5.07 -10.43
C ASN A 228 0.17 -5.77 -11.76
N SER A 229 0.92 -5.07 -12.61
CA SER A 229 1.33 -5.61 -13.91
C SER A 229 2.25 -6.82 -13.77
N PHE A 230 3.19 -6.79 -12.83
CA PHE A 230 4.09 -7.90 -12.55
C PHE A 230 3.34 -9.13 -12.05
N ASN A 231 2.45 -8.97 -11.07
CA ASN A 231 1.66 -10.07 -10.54
C ASN A 231 0.78 -10.71 -11.61
N PHE A 232 0.18 -9.90 -12.47
CA PHE A 232 -0.67 -10.39 -13.55
C PHE A 232 0.15 -10.99 -14.69
N TYR A 233 1.31 -10.42 -15.04
CA TYR A 233 2.21 -10.90 -16.09
C TYR A 233 2.75 -12.30 -15.81
N ILE A 234 3.10 -12.61 -14.55
CA ILE A 234 3.52 -13.97 -14.14
C ILE A 234 2.46 -15.01 -14.53
N LYS A 235 1.18 -14.69 -14.32
CA LYS A 235 0.09 -15.63 -14.62
C LYS A 235 -0.33 -15.59 -16.10
N SER A 236 -0.62 -14.41 -16.65
CA SER A 236 -1.26 -14.29 -17.96
C SER A 236 -0.28 -14.39 -19.13
N ALA A 237 0.96 -13.91 -18.97
CA ALA A 237 2.00 -13.96 -20.00
C ALA A 237 2.92 -15.15 -19.86
N LEU A 238 3.48 -15.35 -18.65
CA LEU A 238 4.43 -16.44 -18.38
C LEU A 238 3.75 -17.77 -18.07
N LYS A 239 2.43 -17.79 -17.84
CA LYS A 239 1.63 -18.98 -17.53
C LYS A 239 2.13 -19.78 -16.32
N LEU A 240 2.77 -19.08 -15.36
CA LEU A 240 3.31 -19.70 -14.17
C LEU A 240 2.23 -19.83 -13.07
N PRO A 241 2.32 -20.85 -12.21
CA PRO A 241 1.39 -21.04 -11.09
C PRO A 241 1.56 -19.94 -10.02
N PRO A 242 0.53 -19.69 -9.17
CA PRO A 242 0.55 -18.68 -8.12
C PRO A 242 1.73 -18.78 -7.14
N SER A 243 2.32 -19.98 -6.97
CA SER A 243 3.49 -20.20 -6.12
C SER A 243 4.73 -19.41 -6.55
N TYR A 244 4.90 -19.15 -7.86
CA TYR A 244 5.99 -18.27 -8.33
C TYR A 244 5.79 -16.83 -7.87
N ASN A 245 4.56 -16.33 -7.99
CA ASN A 245 4.23 -15.00 -7.50
C ASN A 245 4.45 -14.90 -5.97
N GLY A 246 3.93 -15.87 -5.22
CA GLY A 246 4.13 -15.94 -3.77
C GLY A 246 5.60 -16.04 -3.38
N GLY A 247 6.38 -16.90 -4.04
CA GLY A 247 7.80 -17.08 -3.77
C GLY A 247 8.62 -15.82 -4.03
N ILE A 248 8.41 -15.17 -5.18
CA ILE A 248 9.13 -13.94 -5.54
C ILE A 248 8.76 -12.80 -4.59
N MET A 249 7.47 -12.60 -4.28
CA MET A 249 7.04 -11.57 -3.35
C MET A 249 7.52 -11.82 -1.92
N GLY A 250 7.59 -13.09 -1.50
CA GLY A 250 8.21 -13.48 -0.23
C GLY A 250 9.70 -13.11 -0.17
N MET A 251 10.45 -13.41 -1.23
CA MET A 251 11.87 -13.03 -1.34
C MET A 251 12.05 -11.50 -1.36
N ILE A 252 11.24 -10.78 -2.12
CA ILE A 252 11.25 -9.31 -2.19
C ILE A 252 11.06 -8.70 -0.80
N GLY A 253 10.16 -9.25 0.01
CA GLY A 253 9.93 -8.74 1.36
C GLY A 253 11.14 -8.90 2.26
N ILE A 254 11.81 -10.04 2.22
CA ILE A 254 13.04 -10.29 2.99
C ILE A 254 14.15 -9.34 2.53
N LEU A 255 14.39 -9.25 1.21
CA LEU A 255 15.40 -8.37 0.64
C LEU A 255 15.09 -6.88 0.88
N GLY A 256 13.82 -6.49 0.81
CA GLY A 256 13.36 -5.14 1.11
C GLY A 256 13.56 -4.77 2.58
N LEU A 257 13.28 -5.69 3.50
CA LEU A 257 13.58 -5.49 4.92
C LEU A 257 15.07 -5.30 5.16
N PHE A 258 15.91 -6.15 4.56
CA PHE A 258 17.37 -6.04 4.63
C PHE A 258 17.85 -4.69 4.06
N ALA A 259 17.35 -4.28 2.89
CA ALA A 259 17.69 -3.01 2.26
C ALA A 259 17.29 -1.80 3.15
N ASN A 260 16.14 -1.87 3.82
CA ASN A 260 15.71 -0.84 4.75
C ASN A 260 16.62 -0.73 5.98
N LEU A 261 17.01 -1.85 6.55
CA LEU A 261 17.84 -1.87 7.76
C LEU A 261 19.32 -1.54 7.50
N THR A 262 19.80 -1.73 6.29
CA THR A 262 21.21 -1.51 5.94
C THR A 262 21.39 -0.29 5.03
N ILE A 263 20.87 -0.37 3.80
CA ILE A 263 21.08 0.65 2.77
C ILE A 263 20.44 1.98 3.16
N ASN A 264 19.20 1.99 3.62
CA ASN A 264 18.53 3.23 4.01
C ASN A 264 19.19 3.91 5.20
N MET A 265 19.62 3.15 6.21
CA MET A 265 20.36 3.72 7.35
C MET A 265 21.72 4.31 6.90
N TRP A 266 22.44 3.59 6.03
CA TRP A 266 23.71 4.06 5.49
C TRP A 266 23.54 5.34 4.64
N LEU A 267 22.51 5.38 3.77
CA LEU A 267 22.19 6.56 2.96
C LEU A 267 21.82 7.76 3.82
N ALA A 268 20.98 7.57 4.85
CA ALA A 268 20.53 8.63 5.74
C ALA A 268 21.66 9.24 6.57
N ASN A 269 22.67 8.43 6.92
CA ASN A 269 23.81 8.90 7.72
C ASN A 269 24.91 9.55 6.88
N LYS A 270 25.06 9.19 5.60
CA LYS A 270 26.20 9.58 4.79
C LYS A 270 25.90 10.65 3.74
N PHE A 271 24.64 10.80 3.33
CA PHE A 271 24.25 11.66 2.21
C PHE A 271 23.07 12.57 2.54
N ASP A 272 22.99 13.69 1.82
CA ASP A 272 21.77 14.49 1.78
C ASP A 272 20.68 13.73 1.01
N LEU A 273 19.65 13.32 1.73
CA LEU A 273 18.53 12.55 1.17
C LEU A 273 17.80 13.31 0.05
N ARG A 274 17.77 14.67 0.07
CA ARG A 274 17.15 15.46 -0.99
C ARG A 274 17.91 15.34 -2.30
N LYS A 275 19.25 15.27 -2.23
CA LYS A 275 20.12 15.13 -3.40
C LYS A 275 20.09 13.71 -3.98
N ILE A 276 20.08 12.70 -3.10
CA ILE A 276 20.21 11.30 -3.55
C ILE A 276 18.88 10.70 -4.01
N PHE A 277 17.76 11.22 -3.53
CA PHE A 277 16.42 10.70 -3.83
C PHE A 277 16.08 10.66 -5.32
N PRO A 278 16.28 11.75 -6.12
CA PRO A 278 16.11 11.68 -7.58
C PRO A 278 17.00 10.62 -8.25
N ILE A 279 18.25 10.48 -7.78
CA ILE A 279 19.20 9.49 -8.33
C ILE A 279 18.66 8.08 -8.12
N ILE A 280 18.11 7.78 -6.95
CA ILE A 280 17.48 6.48 -6.66
C ILE A 280 16.32 6.22 -7.63
N LEU A 281 15.47 7.23 -7.90
CA LEU A 281 14.34 7.08 -8.83
C LEU A 281 14.80 6.85 -10.28
N PHE A 282 15.82 7.58 -10.74
CA PHE A 282 16.41 7.34 -12.07
C PHE A 282 17.06 5.97 -12.17
N THR A 283 17.78 5.52 -11.13
CA THR A 283 18.34 4.16 -11.11
C THR A 283 17.24 3.11 -11.14
N ASN A 284 16.14 3.34 -10.41
CA ASN A 284 14.98 2.43 -10.45
C ASN A 284 14.32 2.41 -11.84
N SER A 285 14.24 3.55 -12.54
CA SER A 285 13.73 3.58 -13.91
C SER A 285 14.62 2.77 -14.88
N VAL A 286 15.94 2.78 -14.68
CA VAL A 286 16.87 1.91 -15.45
C VAL A 286 16.59 0.44 -15.19
N MET A 287 16.23 0.04 -13.96
CA MET A 287 15.80 -1.35 -13.70
C MET A 287 14.52 -1.69 -14.48
N GLY A 288 13.57 -0.74 -14.57
CA GLY A 288 12.37 -0.88 -15.40
C GLY A 288 12.70 -1.09 -16.90
N VAL A 289 13.68 -0.37 -17.45
CA VAL A 289 14.17 -0.60 -18.81
C VAL A 289 14.73 -2.01 -18.98
N PHE A 290 15.54 -2.50 -18.02
CA PHE A 290 16.08 -3.85 -18.07
C PHE A 290 15.00 -4.93 -17.96
N VAL A 291 13.96 -4.72 -17.17
CA VAL A 291 12.79 -5.61 -17.14
C VAL A 291 12.16 -5.74 -18.53
N LEU A 292 12.02 -4.63 -19.28
CA LEU A 292 11.51 -4.62 -20.65
C LEU A 292 12.45 -5.31 -21.61
N PHE A 293 13.73 -5.00 -21.55
CA PHE A 293 14.73 -5.55 -22.49
C PHE A 293 14.90 -7.06 -22.33
N PHE A 294 14.84 -7.56 -21.11
CA PHE A 294 15.03 -8.97 -20.80
C PHE A 294 13.72 -9.76 -20.58
N ASN A 295 12.58 -9.25 -21.04
CA ASN A 295 11.28 -9.91 -20.84
C ASN A 295 11.21 -11.36 -21.39
N SER A 296 12.00 -11.68 -22.44
CA SER A 296 12.07 -13.02 -23.03
C SER A 296 12.98 -13.98 -22.23
N LYS A 297 13.83 -13.49 -21.33
CA LYS A 297 14.74 -14.28 -20.50
C LYS A 297 14.23 -14.30 -19.05
N ILE A 298 13.43 -15.32 -18.72
CA ILE A 298 12.68 -15.40 -17.47
C ILE A 298 13.53 -15.13 -16.20
N PHE A 299 14.74 -15.65 -16.13
CA PHE A 299 15.64 -15.43 -14.99
C PHE A 299 16.04 -13.94 -14.87
N LEU A 300 16.42 -13.29 -15.98
CA LEU A 300 16.82 -11.88 -15.98
C LEU A 300 15.60 -10.97 -15.74
N PHE A 301 14.43 -11.31 -16.30
CA PHE A 301 13.18 -10.62 -16.01
C PHE A 301 12.89 -10.59 -14.50
N PHE A 302 12.99 -11.73 -13.82
CA PHE A 302 12.80 -11.79 -12.38
C PHE A 302 13.90 -11.07 -11.61
N ALA A 303 15.16 -11.23 -12.00
CA ALA A 303 16.27 -10.56 -11.32
C ALA A 303 16.13 -9.03 -11.34
N PHE A 304 15.86 -8.44 -12.51
CA PHE A 304 15.65 -6.99 -12.61
C PHE A 304 14.34 -6.53 -11.97
N SER A 305 13.29 -7.34 -11.98
CA SER A 305 12.06 -7.04 -11.25
C SER A 305 12.31 -7.02 -9.73
N VAL A 306 13.06 -7.96 -9.18
CA VAL A 306 13.46 -7.95 -7.77
C VAL A 306 14.27 -6.71 -7.42
N LEU A 307 15.21 -6.31 -8.26
CA LEU A 307 15.99 -5.08 -8.09
C LEU A 307 15.05 -3.85 -8.11
N PHE A 308 14.10 -3.79 -9.03
CA PHE A 308 13.09 -2.73 -9.06
C PHE A 308 12.32 -2.62 -7.73
N TYR A 309 11.90 -3.74 -7.16
CA TYR A 309 11.22 -3.75 -5.85
C TYR A 309 12.15 -3.36 -4.70
N ILE A 310 13.43 -3.72 -4.75
CA ILE A 310 14.42 -3.29 -3.73
C ILE A 310 14.55 -1.77 -3.76
N PHE A 311 14.65 -1.15 -4.95
CA PHE A 311 14.66 0.32 -5.06
C PHE A 311 13.36 0.95 -4.55
N ASN A 312 12.20 0.30 -4.77
CA ASN A 312 10.93 0.74 -4.16
C ASN A 312 11.00 0.71 -2.63
N ALA A 313 11.55 -0.36 -2.05
CA ALA A 313 11.73 -0.48 -0.60
C ALA A 313 12.69 0.59 -0.05
N ILE A 314 13.66 1.04 -0.83
CA ILE A 314 14.60 2.10 -0.45
C ILE A 314 13.94 3.48 -0.54
N TYR A 315 13.27 3.81 -1.64
CA TYR A 315 12.79 5.18 -1.84
C TYR A 315 11.55 5.54 -1.01
N VAL A 316 10.67 4.58 -0.69
CA VAL A 316 9.41 4.86 0.03
C VAL A 316 9.65 5.49 1.41
N PRO A 317 10.50 4.95 2.30
CA PRO A 317 10.77 5.58 3.58
C PRO A 317 11.57 6.89 3.46
N ILE A 318 12.42 7.03 2.43
CA ILE A 318 13.13 8.30 2.17
C ILE A 318 12.12 9.38 1.80
N GLN A 319 11.16 9.10 0.91
CA GLN A 319 10.08 10.01 0.54
C GLN A 319 9.27 10.47 1.77
N GLN A 320 8.92 9.52 2.65
CA GLN A 320 8.23 9.82 3.90
C GLN A 320 9.08 10.72 4.81
N SER A 321 10.38 10.46 4.92
CA SER A 321 11.31 11.28 5.71
C SER A 321 11.46 12.69 5.13
N LEU A 322 11.55 12.84 3.81
CA LEU A 322 11.62 14.15 3.15
C LEU A 322 10.35 14.97 3.39
N PHE A 323 9.19 14.32 3.40
CA PHE A 323 7.93 14.95 3.74
C PHE A 323 7.92 15.46 5.18
N THR A 324 8.36 14.66 6.16
CA THR A 324 8.29 15.01 7.59
C THR A 324 9.31 16.05 8.01
N LYS A 325 10.52 16.08 7.42
CA LYS A 325 11.62 17.00 7.80
C LYS A 325 11.37 18.47 7.45
N GLY A 326 10.41 18.79 6.60
CA GLY A 326 10.15 20.16 6.13
C GLY A 326 9.07 20.92 6.92
N GLN A 327 8.49 20.35 7.99
CA GLN A 327 7.20 20.83 8.49
C GLN A 327 7.12 20.94 10.01
N SER A 328 7.01 22.17 10.51
CA SER A 328 6.75 22.47 11.92
C SER A 328 5.31 22.96 12.20
N SER A 329 4.64 23.58 11.22
CA SER A 329 3.25 24.05 11.33
C SER A 329 2.35 23.35 10.30
N ASN A 330 1.07 23.13 10.62
CA ASN A 330 0.07 22.52 9.73
C ASN A 330 0.35 21.06 9.29
N TYR A 331 1.15 20.31 10.06
CA TYR A 331 1.54 18.92 9.74
C TYR A 331 0.33 18.01 9.47
N GLY A 332 -0.76 18.15 10.23
CA GLY A 332 -1.97 17.33 10.03
C GLY A 332 -2.62 17.53 8.65
N LEU A 333 -2.77 18.80 8.22
CA LEU A 333 -3.36 19.11 6.92
C LEU A 333 -2.48 18.64 5.76
N LEU A 334 -1.18 18.88 5.85
CA LEU A 334 -0.23 18.46 4.83
C LEU A 334 -0.09 16.94 4.77
N SER A 335 -0.18 16.23 5.91
CA SER A 335 -0.28 14.76 5.94
C SER A 335 -1.53 14.25 5.24
N GLY A 336 -2.65 14.95 5.37
CA GLY A 336 -3.86 14.68 4.60
C GLY A 336 -3.64 14.78 3.10
N TYR A 337 -3.01 15.86 2.63
CA TYR A 337 -2.68 16.03 1.21
C TYR A 337 -1.68 14.98 0.71
N PHE A 338 -0.66 14.65 1.51
CA PHE A 338 0.30 13.60 1.19
C PHE A 338 -0.39 12.24 0.99
N ASN A 339 -1.26 11.84 1.91
CA ASN A 339 -2.00 10.59 1.80
C ASN A 339 -3.01 10.59 0.64
N SER A 340 -3.63 11.73 0.37
CA SER A 340 -4.51 11.92 -0.80
C SER A 340 -3.73 11.77 -2.10
N ALA A 341 -2.55 12.38 -2.21
CA ALA A 341 -1.67 12.25 -3.37
C ALA A 341 -1.22 10.79 -3.58
N LYS A 342 -0.84 10.09 -2.50
CA LYS A 342 -0.53 8.65 -2.56
C LYS A 342 -1.71 7.84 -3.09
N SER A 343 -2.89 8.03 -2.52
CA SER A 343 -4.09 7.29 -2.92
C SER A 343 -4.47 7.57 -4.37
N PHE A 344 -4.38 8.82 -4.81
CA PHE A 344 -4.64 9.20 -6.20
C PHE A 344 -3.64 8.51 -7.15
N GLY A 345 -2.35 8.48 -6.81
CA GLY A 345 -1.33 7.76 -7.58
C GLY A 345 -1.61 6.24 -7.63
N MET A 346 -2.02 5.64 -6.51
CA MET A 346 -2.37 4.22 -6.45
C MET A 346 -3.57 3.87 -7.35
N ILE A 347 -4.63 4.68 -7.30
CA ILE A 347 -5.86 4.47 -8.09
C ILE A 347 -5.55 4.63 -9.57
N THR A 348 -4.93 5.74 -9.96
CA THR A 348 -4.60 6.01 -11.36
C THR A 348 -3.59 5.02 -11.92
N GLY A 349 -2.58 4.62 -11.12
CA GLY A 349 -1.62 3.60 -11.50
C GLY A 349 -2.28 2.25 -11.76
N SER A 350 -3.18 1.80 -10.87
CA SER A 350 -3.91 0.55 -11.05
C SER A 350 -4.82 0.56 -12.28
N LEU A 351 -5.59 1.62 -12.46
CA LEU A 351 -6.51 1.74 -13.59
C LEU A 351 -5.77 1.81 -14.92
N PHE A 352 -4.84 2.76 -15.03
CA PHE A 352 -4.13 3.01 -16.28
C PHE A 352 -3.34 1.77 -16.73
N THR A 353 -2.56 1.17 -15.82
CA THR A 353 -1.77 -0.02 -16.17
C THR A 353 -2.64 -1.23 -16.48
N GLY A 354 -3.80 -1.38 -15.85
CA GLY A 354 -4.77 -2.41 -16.17
C GLY A 354 -5.31 -2.25 -17.59
N PHE A 355 -5.75 -1.05 -17.99
CA PHE A 355 -6.28 -0.81 -19.33
C PHE A 355 -5.23 -0.97 -20.43
N ILE A 356 -4.02 -0.42 -20.27
CA ILE A 356 -2.98 -0.55 -21.30
C ILE A 356 -2.41 -1.97 -21.38
N TYR A 357 -2.56 -2.78 -20.34
CA TYR A 357 -2.18 -4.20 -20.34
C TYR A 357 -2.97 -5.00 -21.38
N GLU A 358 -4.24 -4.67 -21.56
CA GLU A 358 -5.12 -5.27 -22.60
C GLU A 358 -4.58 -5.03 -24.02
N ILE A 359 -4.01 -3.84 -24.26
CA ILE A 359 -3.43 -3.47 -25.55
C ILE A 359 -2.15 -4.25 -25.82
N ASN A 360 -1.23 -4.22 -24.86
CA ASN A 360 0.01 -4.98 -24.89
C ASN A 360 0.54 -5.20 -23.46
N LYS A 361 0.88 -6.44 -23.15
CA LYS A 361 1.32 -6.88 -21.81
C LYS A 361 2.60 -6.20 -21.30
N LEU A 362 3.39 -5.59 -22.18
CA LEU A 362 4.61 -4.87 -21.82
C LEU A 362 4.40 -3.35 -21.65
N LEU A 363 3.33 -2.79 -22.22
CA LEU A 363 3.05 -1.34 -22.11
C LEU A 363 2.98 -0.81 -20.67
N PRO A 364 2.41 -1.53 -19.71
CA PRO A 364 2.42 -1.07 -18.32
C PRO A 364 3.84 -0.84 -17.77
N PHE A 365 4.78 -1.71 -18.10
CA PHE A 365 6.18 -1.56 -17.65
C PHE A 365 6.86 -0.36 -18.32
N VAL A 366 6.53 -0.08 -19.61
CA VAL A 366 6.96 1.15 -20.31
C VAL A 366 6.41 2.38 -19.60
N ALA A 367 5.10 2.42 -19.36
CA ALA A 367 4.45 3.55 -18.70
C ALA A 367 5.03 3.83 -17.31
N VAL A 368 5.19 2.78 -16.50
CA VAL A 368 5.79 2.88 -15.16
C VAL A 368 7.21 3.44 -15.21
N THR A 369 8.01 3.00 -16.18
CA THR A 369 9.39 3.47 -16.36
C THR A 369 9.43 4.95 -16.72
N ILE A 370 8.60 5.39 -17.67
CA ILE A 370 8.47 6.81 -18.05
C ILE A 370 8.03 7.66 -16.87
N VAL A 371 7.02 7.21 -16.13
CA VAL A 371 6.47 7.95 -14.98
C VAL A 371 7.50 8.06 -13.86
N LEU A 372 8.38 7.04 -13.66
CA LEU A 372 9.49 7.14 -12.71
C LEU A 372 10.54 8.18 -13.13
N ILE A 373 10.82 8.30 -14.41
CA ILE A 373 11.72 9.35 -14.94
C ILE A 373 11.11 10.74 -14.62
N LEU A 374 9.82 10.92 -14.88
CA LEU A 374 9.12 12.16 -14.58
C LEU A 374 9.10 12.46 -13.06
N ALA A 375 8.94 11.42 -12.22
CA ALA A 375 9.06 11.57 -10.78
C ALA A 375 10.46 12.03 -10.38
N GLY A 376 11.51 11.42 -10.93
CA GLY A 376 12.90 11.81 -10.72
C GLY A 376 13.16 13.27 -11.11
N ALA A 377 12.62 13.71 -12.25
CA ALA A 377 12.71 15.10 -12.70
C ALA A 377 11.99 16.07 -11.75
N SER A 378 10.78 15.71 -11.27
CA SER A 378 10.03 16.48 -10.28
C SER A 378 10.82 16.70 -8.98
N TYR A 379 11.44 15.65 -8.44
CA TYR A 379 12.25 15.77 -7.22
C TYR A 379 13.60 16.48 -7.46
N THR A 380 14.18 16.36 -8.64
CA THR A 380 15.37 17.13 -9.04
C THR A 380 15.06 18.63 -9.04
N TYR A 381 13.94 19.03 -9.63
CA TYR A 381 13.47 20.41 -9.61
C TYR A 381 13.26 20.89 -8.16
N ASN A 382 12.61 20.09 -7.33
CA ASN A 382 12.37 20.38 -5.93
C ASN A 382 13.68 20.62 -5.15
N TYR A 383 14.70 19.78 -5.38
CA TYR A 383 16.03 19.93 -4.78
C TYR A 383 16.67 21.29 -5.14
N PHE A 384 16.62 21.72 -6.40
CA PHE A 384 17.18 22.98 -6.82
C PHE A 384 16.43 24.21 -6.24
N GLN A 385 15.11 24.11 -6.09
CA GLN A 385 14.33 25.18 -5.44
C GLN A 385 14.69 25.32 -3.96
N TYR A 386 14.83 24.22 -3.24
CA TYR A 386 15.28 24.25 -1.84
C TYR A 386 16.67 24.86 -1.69
N LYS A 387 17.59 24.58 -2.61
CA LYS A 387 18.93 25.14 -2.58
C LYS A 387 18.94 26.65 -2.78
N LYS A 388 18.03 27.19 -3.61
CA LYS A 388 17.88 28.64 -3.85
C LYS A 388 17.27 29.40 -2.65
N ILE A 389 16.43 28.76 -1.86
CA ILE A 389 15.77 29.35 -0.68
C ILE A 389 16.71 29.35 0.53
N GLY A 390 17.64 28.40 0.60
CA GLY A 390 18.59 28.24 1.71
C GLY A 390 19.96 28.90 1.49
N SER A 391 20.19 29.51 0.33
CA SER A 391 21.33 30.39 0.00
C SER A 391 20.89 31.84 0.06
#